data_d72db05a12181e14f3d2c1e9335fe243
#
_entry.id   d72db05a12181e14f3d2c1e9335fe243
#
_cell.length_a   1.000
_cell.length_b   1.000
_cell.length_c   1.000
_cell.angle_alpha   90.00
_cell.angle_beta   90.00
_cell.angle_gamma   90.00
#
_symmetry.space_group_name_H-M   'P 1'
#
loop_
_entity.id
_entity.type
_entity.pdbx_description
1 polymer ?
#
loop_
_entity_poly.entity_id
_entity_poly.type
_entity_poly.pdbx_seq_one_letter_code
_entity_poly.pdbx_strand_id
1 'polypeptide(L)'
;EISPRNLTLRQREFTQAELQIFFNPNKIKEHPDFNTIKNTKLRTLLIEDRKKGKVVERTAQELTKSGLPKFYIYHLAKIQEFYFDVLKVPKEKFRFYQLNDSEKAFYNKYHFDLEIELNEHGFTEMGGLHYRTDHDLKGHQKISNQKMEVLDESTGEKIIPHVLELSFGV
;
A
#
# COMPACT_ATOMS: atom_id res chain seq x y z
N GLU A 1 -0.80 5.05 -19.78
CA GLU A 1 -1.64 3.86 -20.01
C GLU A 1 -1.50 3.33 -21.44
N ILE A 2 -1.39 2.00 -21.56
CA ILE A 2 -1.38 1.34 -22.87
C ILE A 2 -2.78 1.36 -23.49
N SER A 3 -3.81 1.22 -22.66
CA SER A 3 -5.22 1.27 -23.03
C SER A 3 -5.92 2.41 -22.29
N PRO A 4 -5.85 3.66 -22.80
CA PRO A 4 -6.50 4.81 -22.18
C PRO A 4 -8.02 4.59 -22.08
N ARG A 5 -8.62 4.96 -20.95
CA ARG A 5 -10.06 4.83 -20.68
C ARG A 5 -10.49 5.79 -19.57
N ASN A 6 -11.80 5.84 -19.30
CA ASN A 6 -12.36 6.68 -18.24
C ASN A 6 -11.96 8.17 -18.37
N LEU A 7 -11.90 8.68 -19.60
CA LEU A 7 -11.59 10.08 -19.92
C LEU A 7 -10.30 10.57 -19.22
N THR A 8 -10.44 11.47 -18.25
CA THR A 8 -9.31 12.09 -17.54
C THR A 8 -8.65 11.18 -16.50
N LEU A 9 -9.29 10.09 -16.09
CA LEU A 9 -8.78 9.22 -15.00
C LEU A 9 -7.67 8.26 -15.48
N ARG A 10 -7.72 7.84 -16.76
CA ARG A 10 -6.72 6.91 -17.33
C ARG A 10 -6.29 7.39 -18.71
N GLN A 11 -5.55 8.48 -18.71
CA GLN A 11 -5.00 9.07 -19.93
C GLN A 11 -3.79 8.28 -20.44
N ARG A 12 -3.39 8.51 -21.69
CA ARG A 12 -2.17 7.94 -22.27
C ARG A 12 -0.93 8.43 -21.54
N GLU A 13 -0.91 9.70 -21.17
CA GLU A 13 0.14 10.36 -20.40
C GLU A 13 -0.48 11.01 -19.17
N PHE A 14 0.13 10.82 -18.01
CA PHE A 14 -0.29 11.41 -16.74
C PHE A 14 0.90 11.56 -15.80
N THR A 15 0.80 12.46 -14.84
CA THR A 15 1.80 12.62 -13.78
C THR A 15 1.54 11.62 -12.67
N GLN A 16 2.59 10.96 -12.22
CA GLN A 16 2.54 9.97 -11.15
C GLN A 16 3.57 10.31 -10.08
N ALA A 17 3.22 10.08 -8.84
CA ALA A 17 4.14 10.10 -7.71
C ALA A 17 4.31 8.69 -7.16
N GLU A 18 5.57 8.29 -6.94
CA GLU A 18 5.93 7.01 -6.36
C GLU A 18 6.88 7.20 -5.18
N LEU A 19 6.56 6.55 -4.06
CA LEU A 19 7.42 6.43 -2.90
C LEU A 19 7.79 4.97 -2.72
N GLN A 20 9.08 4.64 -2.79
CA GLN A 20 9.57 3.29 -2.55
C GLN A 20 10.39 3.25 -1.27
N ILE A 21 9.98 2.40 -0.33
CA ILE A 21 10.64 2.19 0.96
C ILE A 21 11.30 0.83 0.94
N PHE A 22 12.63 0.83 1.04
CA PHE A 22 13.44 -0.38 1.13
C PHE A 22 13.65 -0.72 2.61
N PHE A 23 13.33 -1.93 3.02
CA PHE A 23 13.40 -2.32 4.42
C PHE A 23 13.83 -3.78 4.63
N ASN A 24 14.30 -4.09 5.83
CA ASN A 24 14.62 -5.46 6.23
C ASN A 24 13.32 -6.25 6.44
N PRO A 25 13.07 -7.34 5.66
CA PRO A 25 11.85 -8.13 5.75
C PRO A 25 11.61 -8.74 7.14
N ASN A 26 12.65 -9.00 7.92
CA ASN A 26 12.54 -9.51 9.27
C ASN A 26 11.88 -8.51 10.24
N LYS A 27 11.90 -7.21 9.88
CA LYS A 27 11.32 -6.11 10.69
C LYS A 27 9.88 -5.75 10.31
N ILE A 28 9.27 -6.42 9.33
CA ILE A 28 7.92 -6.07 8.84
C ILE A 28 6.83 -6.14 9.92
N LYS A 29 7.00 -7.04 10.90
CA LYS A 29 6.00 -7.23 11.97
C LYS A 29 5.96 -6.08 12.96
N GLU A 30 6.97 -5.21 12.97
CA GLU A 30 7.14 -4.12 13.92
C GLU A 30 7.30 -2.78 13.19
N HIS A 31 6.98 -1.69 13.88
CA HIS A 31 7.31 -0.33 13.49
C HIS A 31 7.54 0.50 14.75
N PRO A 32 8.64 1.27 14.86
CA PRO A 32 8.98 2.01 16.09
C PRO A 32 7.85 2.96 16.51
N ASP A 33 7.22 3.62 15.56
CA ASP A 33 6.16 4.60 15.81
C ASP A 33 4.74 4.01 15.78
N PHE A 34 4.58 2.67 15.76
CA PHE A 34 3.25 2.07 15.68
C PHE A 34 2.33 2.51 16.82
N ASN A 35 2.89 2.75 18.01
CA ASN A 35 2.11 3.20 19.16
C ASN A 35 1.44 4.56 18.94
N THR A 36 1.98 5.41 18.08
CA THR A 36 1.40 6.74 17.78
C THR A 36 0.09 6.61 16.97
N ILE A 37 -0.06 5.52 16.22
CA ILE A 37 -1.22 5.31 15.35
C ILE A 37 -2.13 4.14 15.77
N LYS A 38 -1.80 3.40 16.83
CA LYS A 38 -2.51 2.16 17.21
C LYS A 38 -4.02 2.31 17.35
N ASN A 39 -4.48 3.47 17.79
CA ASN A 39 -5.89 3.79 17.98
C ASN A 39 -6.50 4.54 16.78
N THR A 40 -5.72 4.88 15.76
CA THR A 40 -6.21 5.52 14.54
C THR A 40 -7.18 4.57 13.83
N LYS A 41 -8.36 5.04 13.53
CA LYS A 41 -9.37 4.30 12.76
C LYS A 41 -9.08 4.45 11.28
N LEU A 42 -8.92 3.32 10.61
CA LEU A 42 -8.70 3.21 9.18
C LEU A 42 -9.99 2.74 8.51
N ARG A 43 -10.37 3.39 7.42
CA ARG A 43 -11.56 3.06 6.63
C ARG A 43 -11.19 1.99 5.62
N THR A 44 -11.57 0.76 5.88
CA THR A 44 -11.16 -0.40 5.09
C THR A 44 -12.33 -1.18 4.53
N LEU A 45 -12.17 -1.74 3.35
CA LEU A 45 -13.00 -2.80 2.80
C LEU A 45 -12.10 -4.03 2.58
N LEU A 46 -11.98 -4.84 3.65
CA LEU A 46 -11.21 -6.07 3.60
C LEU A 46 -11.93 -7.13 2.76
N ILE A 47 -11.21 -8.15 2.31
CA ILE A 47 -11.77 -9.26 1.51
C ILE A 47 -13.01 -9.87 2.18
N GLU A 48 -12.97 -10.03 3.50
CA GLU A 48 -14.09 -10.56 4.29
C GLU A 48 -15.32 -9.66 4.32
N ASP A 49 -15.13 -8.33 4.17
CA ASP A 49 -16.22 -7.35 4.21
C ASP A 49 -16.90 -7.16 2.84
N ARG A 50 -16.26 -7.58 1.76
CA ARG A 50 -16.75 -7.33 0.39
C ARG A 50 -18.15 -7.89 0.14
N LYS A 51 -18.46 -9.05 0.72
CA LYS A 51 -19.79 -9.67 0.61
C LYS A 51 -20.90 -8.77 1.16
N LYS A 52 -20.56 -7.93 2.14
CA LYS A 52 -21.49 -6.96 2.75
C LYS A 52 -21.47 -5.61 2.05
N GLY A 53 -20.48 -5.35 1.21
CA GLY A 53 -20.30 -4.10 0.48
C GLY A 53 -20.11 -2.86 1.35
N LYS A 54 -19.79 -3.02 2.64
CA LYS A 54 -19.71 -1.91 3.60
C LYS A 54 -18.27 -1.67 4.04
N VAL A 55 -17.84 -0.42 3.94
CA VAL A 55 -16.60 0.06 4.55
C VAL A 55 -16.69 -0.09 6.06
N VAL A 56 -15.67 -0.65 6.67
CA VAL A 56 -15.58 -0.84 8.12
C VAL A 56 -14.43 0.00 8.66
N GLU A 57 -14.69 0.76 9.70
CA GLU A 57 -13.65 1.47 10.45
C GLU A 57 -13.03 0.52 11.48
N ARG A 58 -11.75 0.26 11.33
CA ARG A 58 -10.95 -0.55 12.25
C ARG A 58 -9.78 0.24 12.77
N THR A 59 -9.50 0.13 14.06
CA THR A 59 -8.24 0.69 14.59
C THR A 59 -7.04 -0.02 13.97
N ALA A 60 -5.91 0.66 13.89
CA ALA A 60 -4.66 0.07 13.45
C ALA A 60 -4.31 -1.21 14.26
N GLN A 61 -4.63 -1.20 15.57
CA GLN A 61 -4.46 -2.35 16.45
C GLN A 61 -5.37 -3.52 16.06
N GLU A 62 -6.61 -3.27 15.65
CA GLU A 62 -7.53 -4.33 15.18
C GLU A 62 -7.05 -4.93 13.86
N LEU A 63 -6.49 -4.14 12.96
CA LEU A 63 -5.96 -4.62 11.69
C LEU A 63 -4.78 -5.60 11.85
N THR A 64 -4.03 -5.52 12.96
CA THR A 64 -2.99 -6.54 13.24
C THR A 64 -3.60 -7.93 13.43
N LYS A 65 -4.84 -8.01 13.96
CA LYS A 65 -5.56 -9.28 14.16
C LYS A 65 -6.05 -9.89 12.84
N SER A 66 -6.20 -9.06 11.79
CA SER A 66 -6.52 -9.52 10.43
C SER A 66 -5.28 -10.00 9.66
N GLY A 67 -4.14 -10.14 10.32
CA GLY A 67 -2.90 -10.68 9.75
C GLY A 67 -2.03 -9.66 9.02
N LEU A 68 -2.39 -8.38 9.05
CA LEU A 68 -1.56 -7.32 8.47
C LEU A 68 -0.42 -6.95 9.43
N PRO A 69 0.82 -6.79 8.93
CA PRO A 69 1.95 -6.44 9.78
C PRO A 69 1.95 -4.96 10.15
N LYS A 70 2.49 -4.63 11.33
CA LYS A 70 2.50 -3.25 11.87
C LYS A 70 3.16 -2.25 10.94
N PHE A 71 4.26 -2.63 10.29
CA PHE A 71 4.94 -1.78 9.31
C PHE A 71 4.00 -1.35 8.17
N TYR A 72 3.26 -2.30 7.60
CA TYR A 72 2.31 -2.04 6.52
C TYR A 72 1.15 -1.15 7.00
N ILE A 73 0.57 -1.48 8.16
CA ILE A 73 -0.54 -0.71 8.76
C ILE A 73 -0.13 0.72 9.10
N TYR A 74 1.11 0.93 9.56
CA TYR A 74 1.63 2.27 9.83
C TYR A 74 1.57 3.16 8.59
N HIS A 75 2.00 2.63 7.45
CA HIS A 75 1.98 3.38 6.20
C HIS A 75 0.54 3.60 5.69
N LEU A 76 -0.38 2.64 5.84
CA LEU A 76 -1.81 2.89 5.57
C LEU A 76 -2.33 4.05 6.41
N ALA A 77 -2.01 4.10 7.71
CA ALA A 77 -2.45 5.18 8.57
C ALA A 77 -1.91 6.56 8.12
N LYS A 78 -0.62 6.62 7.76
CA LYS A 78 -0.01 7.86 7.26
C LYS A 78 -0.55 8.30 5.90
N ILE A 79 -0.88 7.37 5.04
CA ILE A 79 -1.54 7.66 3.77
C ILE A 79 -2.93 8.25 4.02
N GLN A 80 -3.74 7.64 4.89
CA GLN A 80 -5.07 8.16 5.22
C GLN A 80 -5.00 9.56 5.83
N GLU A 81 -4.04 9.79 6.73
CA GLU A 81 -3.77 11.13 7.30
C GLU A 81 -3.47 12.15 6.20
N PHE A 82 -2.61 11.80 5.24
CA PHE A 82 -2.29 12.66 4.09
C PHE A 82 -3.54 13.00 3.25
N TYR A 83 -4.37 12.00 2.94
CA TYR A 83 -5.61 12.22 2.17
C TYR A 83 -6.60 13.12 2.91
N PHE A 84 -6.73 12.98 4.23
CA PHE A 84 -7.69 13.78 5.01
C PHE A 84 -7.16 15.16 5.36
N ASP A 85 -5.90 15.24 5.80
CA ASP A 85 -5.36 16.47 6.40
C ASP A 85 -4.69 17.37 5.36
N VAL A 86 -4.10 16.81 4.30
CA VAL A 86 -3.44 17.57 3.24
C VAL A 86 -4.35 17.74 2.03
N LEU A 87 -4.84 16.63 1.45
CA LEU A 87 -5.68 16.67 0.26
C LEU A 87 -7.14 17.05 0.55
N LYS A 88 -7.54 17.07 1.84
CA LYS A 88 -8.90 17.43 2.29
C LYS A 88 -10.01 16.57 1.69
N VAL A 89 -9.71 15.31 1.38
CA VAL A 89 -10.71 14.36 0.92
C VAL A 89 -11.71 14.10 2.05
N PRO A 90 -13.02 14.23 1.81
CA PRO A 90 -14.05 13.89 2.80
C PRO A 90 -13.90 12.43 3.24
N LYS A 91 -13.94 12.20 4.55
CA LYS A 91 -13.69 10.86 5.12
C LYS A 91 -14.62 9.81 4.55
N GLU A 92 -15.90 10.12 4.41
CA GLU A 92 -16.92 9.22 3.87
C GLU A 92 -16.64 8.81 2.42
N LYS A 93 -15.92 9.62 1.66
CA LYS A 93 -15.56 9.37 0.25
C LYS A 93 -14.26 8.60 0.05
N PHE A 94 -13.56 8.22 1.12
CA PHE A 94 -12.29 7.50 1.06
C PHE A 94 -12.42 6.09 1.62
N ARG A 95 -11.73 5.13 1.01
CA ARG A 95 -11.52 3.81 1.58
C ARG A 95 -10.24 3.16 1.07
N PHE A 96 -9.70 2.24 1.87
CA PHE A 96 -8.75 1.24 1.43
C PHE A 96 -9.50 -0.01 0.97
N TYR A 97 -9.25 -0.44 -0.26
CA TYR A 97 -9.83 -1.64 -0.83
C TYR A 97 -8.77 -2.73 -0.91
N GLN A 98 -8.95 -3.82 -0.16
CA GLN A 98 -7.99 -4.92 -0.14
C GLN A 98 -8.16 -5.82 -1.38
N LEU A 99 -7.10 -6.03 -2.16
CA LEU A 99 -7.10 -6.97 -3.25
C LEU A 99 -6.83 -8.40 -2.75
N ASN A 100 -7.52 -9.36 -3.35
CA ASN A 100 -7.27 -10.77 -3.12
C ASN A 100 -6.15 -11.31 -4.04
N ASP A 101 -5.78 -12.58 -3.88
CA ASP A 101 -4.65 -13.19 -4.60
C ASP A 101 -4.87 -13.27 -6.12
N SER A 102 -6.11 -13.27 -6.60
CA SER A 102 -6.42 -13.28 -8.04
C SER A 102 -6.45 -11.87 -8.66
N GLU A 103 -6.55 -10.83 -7.85
CA GLU A 103 -6.65 -9.44 -8.30
C GLU A 103 -5.30 -8.72 -8.24
N LYS A 104 -4.52 -8.99 -7.20
CA LYS A 104 -3.20 -8.37 -7.04
C LYS A 104 -2.16 -8.96 -7.99
N ALA A 105 -1.13 -8.20 -8.32
CA ALA A 105 0.02 -8.70 -9.05
C ALA A 105 0.71 -9.84 -8.26
N PHE A 106 1.19 -10.86 -8.97
CA PHE A 106 1.77 -12.09 -8.37
C PHE A 106 2.98 -11.83 -7.45
N TYR A 107 3.67 -10.72 -7.63
CA TYR A 107 4.80 -10.31 -6.81
C TYR A 107 4.39 -9.54 -5.53
N ASN A 108 3.11 -9.15 -5.40
CA ASN A 108 2.61 -8.44 -4.24
C ASN A 108 2.16 -9.42 -3.16
N LYS A 109 2.72 -9.28 -1.95
CA LYS A 109 2.23 -10.02 -0.78
C LYS A 109 0.96 -9.40 -0.19
N TYR A 110 0.95 -8.07 -0.05
CA TYR A 110 -0.22 -7.27 0.32
C TYR A 110 -0.40 -6.16 -0.71
N HIS A 111 -1.65 -5.86 -1.02
CA HIS A 111 -2.02 -4.78 -1.91
C HIS A 111 -3.36 -4.18 -1.48
N PHE A 112 -3.35 -2.87 -1.28
CA PHE A 112 -4.55 -2.09 -1.03
C PHE A 112 -4.63 -0.96 -2.05
N ASP A 113 -5.76 -0.86 -2.74
CA ASP A 113 -6.09 0.32 -3.51
C ASP A 113 -6.54 1.44 -2.58
N LEU A 114 -6.16 2.65 -2.92
CA LEU A 114 -6.63 3.88 -2.33
C LEU A 114 -7.77 4.38 -3.21
N GLU A 115 -8.99 4.22 -2.75
CA GLU A 115 -10.16 4.58 -3.55
C GLU A 115 -10.85 5.83 -3.00
N ILE A 116 -11.27 6.70 -3.94
CA ILE A 116 -12.10 7.88 -3.65
C ILE A 116 -13.43 7.73 -4.39
N GLU A 117 -14.52 8.04 -3.71
CA GLU A 117 -15.85 8.09 -4.32
C GLU A 117 -16.00 9.35 -5.17
N LEU A 118 -16.07 9.16 -6.48
CA LEU A 118 -16.33 10.20 -7.47
C LEU A 118 -17.82 10.20 -7.83
N ASN A 119 -18.37 11.39 -8.09
CA ASN A 119 -19.81 11.57 -8.31
C ASN A 119 -20.38 10.70 -9.45
N GLU A 120 -19.62 10.50 -10.53
CA GLU A 120 -20.10 9.79 -11.73
C GLU A 120 -19.59 8.35 -11.82
N HIS A 121 -18.55 8.00 -11.04
CA HIS A 121 -17.83 6.72 -11.19
C HIS A 121 -17.88 5.84 -9.92
N GLY A 122 -18.46 6.36 -8.82
CA GLY A 122 -18.39 5.68 -7.53
C GLY A 122 -16.95 5.60 -6.99
N PHE A 123 -16.65 4.60 -6.18
CA PHE A 123 -15.30 4.39 -5.67
C PHE A 123 -14.34 4.01 -6.80
N THR A 124 -13.35 4.85 -6.99
CA THR A 124 -12.35 4.75 -8.06
C THR A 124 -10.96 4.71 -7.46
N GLU A 125 -10.13 3.82 -7.97
CA GLU A 125 -8.70 3.72 -7.60
C GLU A 125 -7.96 5.00 -8.01
N MET A 126 -7.34 5.64 -7.03
CA MET A 126 -6.50 6.83 -7.19
C MET A 126 -5.04 6.56 -6.85
N GLY A 127 -4.74 5.38 -6.34
CA GLY A 127 -3.40 4.95 -5.99
C GLY A 127 -3.39 3.57 -5.35
N GLY A 128 -2.22 3.06 -5.02
CA GLY A 128 -2.06 1.75 -4.40
C GLY A 128 -0.89 1.69 -3.44
N LEU A 129 -1.03 0.89 -2.38
CA LEU A 129 0.06 0.52 -1.49
C LEU A 129 0.41 -0.96 -1.72
N HIS A 130 1.61 -1.19 -2.22
CA HIS A 130 2.09 -2.47 -2.71
C HIS A 130 3.23 -3.00 -1.84
N TYR A 131 3.08 -4.16 -1.21
CA TYR A 131 4.23 -4.87 -0.64
C TYR A 131 4.77 -5.85 -1.67
N ARG A 132 5.79 -5.42 -2.42
CA ARG A 132 6.37 -6.10 -3.60
C ARG A 132 7.39 -7.19 -3.25
N THR A 133 7.71 -7.36 -1.97
CA THR A 133 8.78 -8.25 -1.50
C THR A 133 10.15 -7.88 -2.08
N ASP A 134 10.99 -8.86 -2.36
CA ASP A 134 12.30 -8.70 -3.01
C ASP A 134 12.29 -9.07 -4.50
N HIS A 135 11.10 -9.21 -5.08
CA HIS A 135 10.92 -9.76 -6.42
C HIS A 135 11.75 -9.02 -7.47
N ASP A 136 11.63 -7.69 -7.51
CA ASP A 136 12.32 -6.88 -8.50
C ASP A 136 13.83 -6.92 -8.29
N LEU A 137 14.30 -6.76 -7.04
CA LEU A 137 15.73 -6.77 -6.72
C LEU A 137 16.39 -8.12 -7.01
N LYS A 138 15.71 -9.23 -6.72
CA LYS A 138 16.17 -10.57 -7.11
C LYS A 138 16.24 -10.74 -8.62
N GLY A 139 15.24 -10.23 -9.34
CA GLY A 139 15.21 -10.22 -10.80
C GLY A 139 16.38 -9.44 -11.38
N HIS A 140 16.60 -8.22 -10.89
CA HIS A 140 17.73 -7.38 -11.29
C HIS A 140 19.09 -8.01 -10.97
N GLN A 141 19.25 -8.57 -9.77
CA GLN A 141 20.48 -9.27 -9.39
C GLN A 141 20.78 -10.44 -10.33
N LYS A 142 19.77 -11.24 -10.69
CA LYS A 142 19.91 -12.39 -11.57
C LYS A 142 20.34 -12.01 -12.98
N ILE A 143 19.79 -10.92 -13.52
CA ILE A 143 20.06 -10.53 -14.92
C ILE A 143 21.37 -9.73 -15.03
N SER A 144 21.61 -8.81 -14.09
CA SER A 144 22.78 -7.93 -14.13
C SER A 144 24.05 -8.56 -13.57
N ASN A 145 23.95 -9.68 -12.84
CA ASN A 145 25.02 -10.27 -12.02
C ASN A 145 25.60 -9.30 -10.97
N GLN A 146 24.87 -8.21 -10.65
CA GLN A 146 25.25 -7.27 -9.60
C GLN A 146 24.52 -7.62 -8.31
N LYS A 147 25.23 -7.63 -7.18
CA LYS A 147 24.61 -7.89 -5.87
C LYS A 147 23.69 -6.74 -5.48
N MET A 148 22.46 -7.09 -5.14
CA MET A 148 21.43 -6.16 -4.63
C MET A 148 21.27 -6.27 -3.10
N GLU A 149 22.28 -6.85 -2.45
CA GLU A 149 22.33 -6.97 -1.00
C GLU A 149 22.78 -5.67 -0.35
N VAL A 150 22.18 -5.34 0.78
CA VAL A 150 22.61 -4.24 1.66
C VAL A 150 22.96 -4.79 3.03
N LEU A 151 23.88 -4.11 3.72
CA LEU A 151 24.19 -4.42 5.12
C LEU A 151 23.13 -3.78 6.03
N ASP A 152 22.42 -4.59 6.82
CA ASP A 152 21.62 -4.07 7.93
C ASP A 152 22.57 -3.77 9.09
N GLU A 153 22.90 -2.50 9.29
CA GLU A 153 23.84 -2.06 10.34
C GLU A 153 23.41 -2.45 11.75
N SER A 154 22.09 -2.65 11.97
CA SER A 154 21.56 -3.02 13.28
C SER A 154 21.78 -4.49 13.62
N THR A 155 21.91 -5.37 12.63
CA THR A 155 22.08 -6.82 12.80
C THR A 155 23.44 -7.31 12.31
N GLY A 156 24.13 -6.55 11.47
CA GLY A 156 25.37 -6.97 10.78
C GLY A 156 25.12 -7.96 9.64
N GLU A 157 23.87 -8.24 9.30
CA GLU A 157 23.51 -9.20 8.25
C GLU A 157 23.39 -8.54 6.88
N LYS A 158 23.82 -9.25 5.83
CA LYS A 158 23.52 -8.87 4.45
C LYS A 158 22.17 -9.42 4.05
N ILE A 159 21.30 -8.55 3.57
CA ILE A 159 19.95 -8.88 3.12
C ILE A 159 19.67 -8.30 1.75
N ILE A 160 18.81 -8.95 0.99
CA ILE A 160 18.13 -8.29 -0.13
C ILE A 160 16.91 -7.59 0.48
N PRO A 161 16.83 -6.25 0.44
CA PRO A 161 15.71 -5.54 1.04
C PRO A 161 14.40 -5.86 0.33
N HIS A 162 13.29 -5.79 1.07
CA HIS A 162 11.97 -5.79 0.47
C HIS A 162 11.51 -4.37 0.17
N VAL A 163 10.57 -4.25 -0.75
CA VAL A 163 10.04 -2.96 -1.21
C VAL A 163 8.59 -2.81 -0.79
N LEU A 164 8.29 -1.70 -0.12
CA LEU A 164 6.95 -1.17 0.03
C LEU A 164 6.82 0.04 -0.89
N GLU A 165 5.90 -0.02 -1.84
CA GLU A 165 5.66 1.02 -2.83
C GLU A 165 4.30 1.66 -2.62
N LEU A 166 4.28 2.98 -2.54
CA LEU A 166 3.09 3.80 -2.67
C LEU A 166 3.14 4.49 -4.03
N SER A 167 2.11 4.28 -4.83
CA SER A 167 1.97 4.87 -6.15
C SER A 167 0.60 5.55 -6.26
N PHE A 168 0.56 6.78 -6.78
CA PHE A 168 -0.68 7.51 -7.02
C PHE A 168 -0.54 8.52 -8.16
N GLY A 169 -1.66 8.77 -8.87
CA GLY A 169 -1.76 9.81 -9.88
C GLY A 169 -1.80 11.20 -9.25
N VAL A 170 -1.23 12.19 -9.93
CA VAL A 170 -1.18 13.61 -9.52
C VAL A 170 -2.02 14.46 -10.46
#